data_f7dc2162d4f935867a286455373c506d
#
_entry.id   f7dc2162d4f935867a286455373c506d
#
_cell.length_a   1.000
_cell.length_b   1.000
_cell.length_c   1.000
_cell.angle_alpha   90.00
_cell.angle_beta   90.00
_cell.angle_gamma   90.00
#
_symmetry.space_group_name_H-M   'P 1'
#
loop_
_entity.id
_entity.type
_entity.pdbx_description
1 polymer ?
#
loop_
_entity_poly.entity_id
_entity_poly.type
_entity_poly.pdbx_seq_one_letter_code
_entity_poly.pdbx_strand_id
1 'polypeptide(L)'
;MKKKFVSFMLLMSSVMSMTAAVNVSRIEPTDWFVGMKDASLQLMVYGKDIKNAEVTVNYPGVKIDSVARLESPNYLLVYLNLKDAKAGEMVLNFKQGKQSKKVKYQLKDREMAGEKRMGFTNEDVLYMLM
;
A
#
# COMPACT_ATOMS: atom_id res chain seq x y z
N MET A 1 47.92 -52.57 13.45
CA MET A 1 46.65 -52.28 12.76
C MET A 1 46.23 -50.82 13.08
N LYS A 2 46.42 -49.94 12.13
CA LYS A 2 46.05 -48.52 12.31
C LYS A 2 44.67 -48.32 11.72
N LYS A 3 43.66 -48.14 12.56
CA LYS A 3 42.32 -47.77 12.14
C LYS A 3 42.33 -46.27 11.80
N LYS A 4 42.20 -45.93 10.52
CA LYS A 4 42.02 -44.57 10.06
C LYS A 4 40.56 -44.17 10.33
N PHE A 5 40.35 -43.35 11.33
CA PHE A 5 39.09 -42.65 11.52
C PHE A 5 39.01 -41.52 10.48
N VAL A 6 38.24 -41.73 9.44
CA VAL A 6 37.87 -40.67 8.52
C VAL A 6 36.70 -39.90 9.18
N SER A 7 37.03 -38.77 9.79
CA SER A 7 36.04 -37.82 10.29
C SER A 7 35.41 -37.16 9.09
N PHE A 8 34.22 -37.64 8.71
CA PHE A 8 33.37 -37.03 7.72
C PHE A 8 32.70 -35.81 8.38
N MET A 9 33.38 -34.67 8.30
CA MET A 9 32.86 -33.38 8.76
C MET A 9 31.82 -32.91 7.73
N LEU A 10 30.55 -33.25 7.99
CA LEU A 10 29.41 -32.79 7.22
C LEU A 10 29.26 -31.30 7.47
N LEU A 11 29.79 -30.51 6.55
CA LEU A 11 29.60 -29.06 6.52
C LEU A 11 28.14 -28.78 6.20
N MET A 12 27.30 -28.68 7.22
CA MET A 12 25.94 -28.19 7.11
C MET A 12 26.00 -26.69 6.78
N SER A 13 26.09 -26.39 5.48
CA SER A 13 25.89 -25.08 4.96
C SER A 13 24.41 -24.69 5.21
N SER A 14 24.15 -24.07 6.34
CA SER A 14 22.86 -23.47 6.58
C SER A 14 22.73 -22.27 5.64
N VAL A 15 22.02 -22.47 4.53
CA VAL A 15 21.58 -21.40 3.67
C VAL A 15 20.59 -20.57 4.50
N MET A 16 21.08 -19.53 5.15
CA MET A 16 20.24 -18.49 5.72
C MET A 16 19.53 -17.80 4.54
N SER A 17 18.32 -18.24 4.28
CA SER A 17 17.42 -17.52 3.40
C SER A 17 17.17 -16.16 4.05
N MET A 18 17.88 -15.14 3.61
CA MET A 18 17.59 -13.75 3.96
C MET A 18 16.23 -13.42 3.35
N THR A 19 15.19 -13.62 4.13
CA THR A 19 13.85 -13.16 3.78
C THR A 19 13.88 -11.64 3.89
N ALA A 20 13.94 -10.97 2.75
CA ALA A 20 13.87 -9.51 2.70
C ALA A 20 12.54 -9.05 3.30
N ALA A 21 12.60 -8.14 4.26
CA ALA A 21 11.41 -7.55 4.87
C ALA A 21 10.56 -6.85 3.79
N VAL A 22 9.23 -6.93 3.91
CA VAL A 22 8.32 -6.20 3.01
C VAL A 22 8.63 -4.71 3.10
N ASN A 23 9.02 -4.12 1.99
CA ASN A 23 9.35 -2.70 1.91
C ASN A 23 8.19 -1.93 1.27
N VAL A 24 7.56 -1.07 2.04
CA VAL A 24 6.62 -0.06 1.55
C VAL A 24 7.21 1.28 1.90
N SER A 25 7.67 2.02 0.89
CA SER A 25 8.32 3.32 1.04
C SER A 25 7.33 4.47 0.92
N ARG A 26 6.34 4.33 0.04
CA ARG A 26 5.37 5.39 -0.25
C ARG A 26 4.05 4.80 -0.73
N ILE A 27 2.96 5.46 -0.34
CA ILE A 27 1.61 5.21 -0.86
C ILE A 27 1.05 6.54 -1.35
N GLU A 28 0.51 6.56 -2.54
CA GLU A 28 -0.12 7.73 -3.13
C GLU A 28 -1.53 7.41 -3.65
N PRO A 29 -2.48 8.33 -3.44
CA PRO A 29 -2.37 9.55 -2.64
C PRO A 29 -2.08 9.27 -1.17
N THR A 30 -1.54 10.22 -0.42
CA THR A 30 -1.13 10.05 0.99
C THR A 30 -2.30 9.92 1.96
N ASP A 31 -3.43 10.45 1.58
CA ASP A 31 -4.71 10.38 2.28
C ASP A 31 -5.86 10.54 1.28
N TRP A 32 -7.09 10.25 1.67
CA TRP A 32 -8.25 10.38 0.81
C TRP A 32 -9.50 10.77 1.59
N PHE A 33 -10.55 11.13 0.85
CA PHE A 33 -11.83 11.55 1.42
C PHE A 33 -12.90 10.48 1.22
N VAL A 34 -13.72 10.28 2.25
CA VAL A 34 -14.95 9.48 2.17
C VAL A 34 -16.13 10.31 1.70
N GLY A 35 -17.22 9.65 1.33
CA GLY A 35 -18.45 10.33 0.88
C GLY A 35 -18.33 10.99 -0.50
N MET A 36 -17.38 10.57 -1.33
CA MET A 36 -17.28 11.00 -2.72
C MET A 36 -18.36 10.34 -3.57
N LYS A 37 -18.82 11.03 -4.64
CA LYS A 37 -19.75 10.46 -5.61
C LYS A 37 -19.19 9.21 -6.27
N ASP A 38 -17.92 9.24 -6.64
CA ASP A 38 -17.14 8.08 -7.00
C ASP A 38 -16.45 7.54 -5.74
N ALA A 39 -16.84 6.34 -5.33
CA ALA A 39 -16.31 5.70 -4.14
C ALA A 39 -15.04 4.88 -4.42
N SER A 40 -14.55 4.86 -5.65
CA SER A 40 -13.33 4.15 -6.02
C SER A 40 -12.08 4.94 -5.60
N LEU A 41 -11.10 4.23 -5.07
CA LEU A 41 -9.79 4.79 -4.72
C LEU A 41 -8.70 3.88 -5.28
N GLN A 42 -7.84 4.44 -6.10
CA GLN A 42 -6.63 3.76 -6.56
C GLN A 42 -5.44 4.22 -5.72
N LEU A 43 -4.77 3.28 -5.08
CA LEU A 43 -3.53 3.52 -4.37
C LEU A 43 -2.35 3.01 -5.18
N MET A 44 -1.38 3.87 -5.44
CA MET A 44 -0.08 3.48 -5.97
C MET A 44 0.86 3.23 -4.79
N VAL A 45 1.31 2.00 -4.65
CA VAL A 45 2.25 1.59 -3.61
C VAL A 45 3.63 1.43 -4.23
N TYR A 46 4.60 2.15 -3.68
CA TYR A 46 6.00 2.07 -4.08
C TYR A 46 6.83 1.45 -2.96
N GLY A 47 7.66 0.50 -3.32
CA GLY A 47 8.61 -0.14 -2.41
C GLY A 47 9.48 -1.14 -3.15
N LYS A 48 10.66 -1.42 -2.62
CA LYS A 48 11.57 -2.38 -3.24
C LYS A 48 10.92 -3.77 -3.28
N ASP A 49 10.82 -4.35 -4.48
CA ASP A 49 10.29 -5.70 -4.75
C ASP A 49 8.85 -5.94 -4.24
N ILE A 50 8.03 -4.88 -4.16
CA ILE A 50 6.66 -4.92 -3.61
C ILE A 50 5.65 -5.64 -4.52
N LYS A 51 5.96 -5.84 -5.79
CA LYS A 51 5.06 -6.37 -6.83
C LYS A 51 4.27 -7.61 -6.40
N ASN A 52 4.92 -8.53 -5.69
CA ASN A 52 4.34 -9.82 -5.33
C ASN A 52 3.70 -9.83 -3.93
N ALA A 53 3.62 -8.68 -3.26
CA ALA A 53 2.97 -8.59 -1.97
C ALA A 53 1.45 -8.84 -2.09
N GLU A 54 0.91 -9.57 -1.14
CA GLU A 54 -0.52 -9.69 -0.91
C GLU A 54 -0.96 -8.49 -0.06
N VAL A 55 -2.07 -7.89 -0.44
CA VAL A 55 -2.62 -6.72 0.27
C VAL A 55 -3.95 -7.10 0.89
N THR A 56 -4.09 -6.80 2.17
CA THR A 56 -5.35 -6.95 2.89
C THR A 56 -5.67 -5.67 3.64
N VAL A 57 -6.96 -5.38 3.77
CA VAL A 57 -7.48 -4.26 4.55
C VAL A 57 -8.54 -4.79 5.51
N ASN A 58 -8.49 -4.33 6.76
CA ASN A 58 -9.52 -4.62 7.74
C ASN A 58 -10.05 -3.28 8.28
N TYR A 59 -11.00 -2.72 7.55
CA TYR A 59 -11.66 -1.48 7.93
C TYR A 59 -13.13 -1.51 7.49
N PRO A 60 -14.10 -1.16 8.37
CA PRO A 60 -15.51 -1.19 8.05
C PRO A 60 -15.84 -0.32 6.83
N GLY A 61 -16.56 -0.89 5.86
CA GLY A 61 -16.98 -0.18 4.66
C GLY A 61 -15.89 -0.02 3.57
N VAL A 62 -14.70 -0.57 3.78
CA VAL A 62 -13.63 -0.61 2.75
C VAL A 62 -13.48 -2.03 2.22
N LYS A 63 -13.43 -2.15 0.89
CA LYS A 63 -13.18 -3.42 0.19
C LYS A 63 -12.06 -3.25 -0.82
N ILE A 64 -11.26 -4.28 -1.01
CA ILE A 64 -10.30 -4.36 -2.11
C ILE A 64 -11.05 -4.94 -3.31
N ASP A 65 -11.17 -4.16 -4.38
CA ASP A 65 -11.79 -4.59 -5.63
C ASP A 65 -10.79 -5.39 -6.48
N SER A 66 -9.57 -4.88 -6.59
CA SER A 66 -8.50 -5.56 -7.33
C SER A 66 -7.11 -5.07 -6.92
N VAL A 67 -6.10 -5.83 -7.31
CA VAL A 67 -4.69 -5.49 -7.16
C VAL A 67 -4.00 -5.70 -8.51
N ALA A 68 -3.52 -4.63 -9.13
CA ALA A 68 -2.80 -4.71 -10.39
C ALA A 68 -1.28 -4.72 -10.15
N ARG A 69 -0.62 -5.71 -10.75
CA ARG A 69 0.83 -5.89 -10.68
C ARG A 69 1.46 -5.37 -11.96
N LEU A 70 2.24 -4.31 -11.85
CA LEU A 70 2.91 -3.69 -12.99
C LEU A 70 4.14 -4.51 -13.44
N GLU A 71 4.71 -4.17 -14.57
CA GLU A 71 5.97 -4.79 -15.03
C GLU A 71 7.12 -4.52 -14.04
N SER A 72 7.19 -3.28 -13.55
CA SER A 72 8.17 -2.89 -12.54
C SER A 72 8.00 -3.68 -11.24
N PRO A 73 9.06 -4.25 -10.67
CA PRO A 73 8.99 -4.97 -9.41
C PRO A 73 8.67 -4.08 -8.20
N ASN A 74 8.81 -2.77 -8.35
CA ASN A 74 8.75 -1.80 -7.25
C ASN A 74 7.40 -1.09 -7.10
N TYR A 75 6.42 -1.42 -7.95
CA TYR A 75 5.11 -0.79 -7.94
C TYR A 75 3.98 -1.80 -7.86
N LEU A 76 2.95 -1.43 -7.14
CA LEU A 76 1.71 -2.17 -6.98
C LEU A 76 0.55 -1.18 -6.96
N LEU A 77 -0.51 -1.45 -7.73
CA LEU A 77 -1.73 -0.65 -7.69
C LEU A 77 -2.80 -1.42 -6.93
N VAL A 78 -3.41 -0.77 -5.95
CA VAL A 78 -4.49 -1.34 -5.13
C VAL A 78 -5.75 -0.53 -5.37
N TYR A 79 -6.81 -1.17 -5.83
CA TYR A 79 -8.10 -0.56 -6.05
C TYR A 79 -9.02 -0.87 -4.90
N LEU A 80 -9.50 0.17 -4.25
CA LEU A 80 -10.39 0.10 -3.09
C LEU A 80 -11.76 0.66 -3.42
N ASN A 81 -12.77 0.13 -2.79
CA ASN A 81 -14.12 0.68 -2.77
C ASN A 81 -14.40 1.22 -1.37
N LEU A 82 -14.78 2.49 -1.30
CA LEU A 82 -15.02 3.24 -0.06
C LEU A 82 -16.50 3.58 0.15
N LYS A 83 -17.43 2.93 -0.58
CA LYS A 83 -18.84 3.31 -0.61
C LYS A 83 -19.47 3.47 0.77
N ASP A 84 -19.15 2.56 1.67
CA ASP A 84 -19.72 2.52 3.02
C ASP A 84 -18.69 2.89 4.09
N ALA A 85 -17.55 3.43 3.68
CA ALA A 85 -16.47 3.80 4.57
C ALA A 85 -16.77 5.09 5.32
N LYS A 86 -16.33 5.15 6.58
CA LYS A 86 -16.33 6.37 7.40
C LYS A 86 -14.91 6.93 7.49
N ALA A 87 -14.78 8.21 7.84
CA ALA A 87 -13.49 8.80 8.12
C ALA A 87 -12.81 8.11 9.31
N GLY A 88 -11.50 7.99 9.25
CA GLY A 88 -10.68 7.38 10.29
C GLY A 88 -9.39 6.81 9.72
N GLU A 89 -8.61 6.17 10.57
CA GLU A 89 -7.34 5.54 10.21
C GLU A 89 -7.58 4.07 9.85
N MET A 90 -7.41 3.71 8.58
CA MET A 90 -7.40 2.31 8.17
C MET A 90 -5.98 1.76 8.12
N VAL A 91 -5.86 0.46 8.27
CA VAL A 91 -4.58 -0.24 8.21
C VAL A 91 -4.56 -1.15 7.00
N LEU A 92 -3.61 -0.89 6.11
CA LEU A 92 -3.27 -1.77 5.00
C LEU A 92 -2.17 -2.74 5.45
N ASN A 93 -2.37 -4.02 5.24
CA ASN A 93 -1.39 -5.03 5.56
C ASN A 93 -0.83 -5.62 4.27
N PHE A 94 0.47 -5.50 4.10
CA PHE A 94 1.23 -6.04 2.98
C PHE A 94 1.98 -7.27 3.46
N LYS A 95 1.74 -8.41 2.83
CA LYS A 95 2.38 -9.69 3.17
C LYS A 95 3.16 -10.22 1.98
N GLN A 96 4.36 -10.67 2.23
CA GLN A 96 5.22 -11.31 1.23
C GLN A 96 5.97 -12.48 1.88
N GLY A 97 5.60 -13.70 1.51
CA GLY A 97 6.08 -14.90 2.17
C GLY A 97 5.72 -14.92 3.65
N LYS A 98 6.73 -15.00 4.51
CA LYS A 98 6.56 -15.00 5.98
C LYS A 98 6.57 -13.58 6.58
N GLN A 99 6.89 -12.57 5.80
CA GLN A 99 7.01 -11.19 6.26
C GLN A 99 5.72 -10.41 6.00
N SER A 100 5.39 -9.49 6.91
CA SER A 100 4.27 -8.58 6.74
C SER A 100 4.62 -7.18 7.24
N LYS A 101 4.02 -6.17 6.60
CA LYS A 101 4.13 -4.78 7.02
C LYS A 101 2.75 -4.14 7.05
N LYS A 102 2.43 -3.51 8.16
CA LYS A 102 1.21 -2.71 8.32
C LYS A 102 1.53 -1.25 8.07
N VAL A 103 0.69 -0.60 7.27
CA VAL A 103 0.78 0.83 6.96
C VAL A 103 -0.54 1.48 7.28
N LYS A 104 -0.49 2.55 8.06
CA LYS A 104 -1.65 3.37 8.39
C LYS A 104 -1.98 4.30 7.23
N TYR A 105 -3.25 4.43 6.92
CA TYR A 105 -3.74 5.29 5.87
C TYR A 105 -4.95 6.08 6.35
N GLN A 106 -4.93 7.40 6.14
CA GLN A 106 -5.95 8.28 6.67
C GLN A 106 -7.08 8.49 5.68
N LEU A 107 -8.30 8.15 6.10
CA LEU A 107 -9.53 8.55 5.44
C LEU A 107 -10.11 9.77 6.15
N LYS A 108 -10.39 10.84 5.40
CA LYS A 108 -10.87 12.13 5.92
C LYS A 108 -12.31 12.36 5.53
N ASP A 109 -13.03 13.11 6.36
CA ASP A 109 -14.29 13.68 5.97
C ASP A 109 -14.09 14.91 5.07
N ARG A 110 -15.03 15.16 4.19
CA ARG A 110 -15.06 16.40 3.41
C ARG A 110 -15.59 17.53 4.31
N GLU A 111 -14.73 18.47 4.64
CA GLU A 111 -15.08 19.61 5.51
C GLU A 111 -16.12 20.54 4.90
N MET A 112 -16.17 20.60 3.55
CA MET A 112 -17.16 21.41 2.84
C MET A 112 -17.89 20.58 1.79
N ALA A 113 -19.19 20.42 1.94
CA ALA A 113 -20.08 20.05 0.86
C ALA A 113 -20.01 21.11 -0.25
N GLY A 114 -20.12 20.68 -1.53
CA GLY A 114 -19.94 21.55 -2.68
C GLY A 114 -20.77 22.84 -2.68
N GLU A 115 -21.91 22.85 -1.96
CA GLU A 115 -22.81 23.99 -1.80
C GLU A 115 -22.20 25.19 -1.05
N LYS A 116 -21.14 24.97 -0.26
CA LYS A 116 -20.45 26.04 0.50
C LYS A 116 -19.17 26.53 -0.15
N ARG A 117 -18.80 26.02 -1.31
CA ARG A 117 -17.64 26.51 -2.05
C ARG A 117 -18.02 27.72 -2.84
N MET A 118 -17.45 28.88 -2.50
CA MET A 118 -17.52 30.05 -3.38
C MET A 118 -16.73 29.73 -4.65
N GLY A 119 -17.34 29.98 -5.80
CA GLY A 119 -16.66 29.97 -7.08
C GLY A 119 -15.70 31.14 -7.22
N PHE A 120 -15.08 31.27 -8.38
CA PHE A 120 -14.26 32.42 -8.70
C PHE A 120 -15.13 33.69 -8.76
N THR A 121 -14.59 34.77 -8.20
CA THR A 121 -15.20 36.11 -8.22
C THR A 121 -14.37 37.07 -9.06
N ASN A 122 -14.83 38.25 -9.30
CA ASN A 122 -14.08 39.30 -9.97
C ASN A 122 -12.90 39.87 -9.15
N GLU A 123 -12.76 39.41 -7.89
CA GLU A 123 -11.64 39.75 -7.00
C GLU A 123 -10.50 38.72 -7.15
N ASP A 124 -10.76 37.58 -7.80
CA ASP A 124 -9.77 36.52 -7.99
C ASP A 124 -8.94 36.78 -9.24
N VAL A 125 -7.65 36.51 -9.14
CA VAL A 125 -6.72 36.56 -10.27
C VAL A 125 -6.30 35.16 -10.65
N LEU A 126 -6.64 34.75 -11.87
CA LEU A 126 -6.29 33.46 -12.43
C LEU A 126 -5.07 33.58 -13.34
N TYR A 127 -4.01 32.82 -13.08
CA TYR A 127 -2.87 32.66 -13.96
C TYR A 127 -2.96 31.29 -14.65
N MET A 128 -2.99 31.30 -15.97
CA MET A 128 -2.90 30.10 -16.78
C MET A 128 -1.48 29.98 -17.34
N LEU A 129 -0.77 28.95 -16.94
CA LEU A 129 0.51 28.56 -17.52
C LEU A 129 0.25 27.53 -18.62
N MET A 130 0.65 27.86 -19.85
CA MET A 130 0.62 26.96 -20.99
C MET A 130 2.02 26.41 -21.28
#